data_a87ef7090d98294869ccf0a22ac6040b
#
_entry.id   a87ef7090d98294869ccf0a22ac6040b
#
_cell.length_a   1.000
_cell.length_b   1.000
_cell.length_c   1.000
_cell.angle_alpha   90.00
_cell.angle_beta   90.00
_cell.angle_gamma   90.00
#
_symmetry.space_group_name_H-M   'P 1'
#
loop_
_entity.id
_entity.type
_entity.pdbx_description
1 polymer ?
#
loop_
_entity_poly.entity_id
_entity_poly.type
_entity_poly.pdbx_seq_one_letter_code
_entity_poly.pdbx_strand_id
1 'polypeptide(L)'
;MKTTITQKNKTKNYIFNSFLILSSLTVTTAHSFEIKDYEKKIKTNYNITSATEKISRDALEKNLRDFVASGRPTRFVGSPGHQKALDYLEEKLKSFKSKGASYKKIEFTPNIARAGQFYADDFKKEVVAKISPTDPNYDHWKGFTLSMMKTLDSVKDKKGYNLIWEKIGTTKPSEVIILGANYDTLLNDPKTMMVDTVSAMPGADNNGTGVAALLSMIEILDKLDLPKTVRIVFFDFEELGFSGSHDYVEKLTAIPGSQKITGYINLVMLGNDSKREDKEKKLNNMKVYLRAPGEKGAEDDLKLTTLITNNGKSLYKQIDFKPEANGMNSSSHISFWEAGIPAICMSQNWESDFNPRFHTPNDFVETLNMNTYINAFRYITGAVLAWNYDVVKLP
;
A
#
# COMPACT_ATOMS: atom_id res chain seq x y z
N MET A 1 -67.70 -35.59 1.97
CA MET A 1 -67.48 -37.02 2.11
C MET A 1 -66.19 -37.15 2.91
N LYS A 2 -66.23 -37.33 4.20
CA LYS A 2 -66.27 -38.66 4.90
C LYS A 2 -65.08 -39.51 4.38
N THR A 3 -64.12 -39.96 5.16
CA THR A 3 -64.10 -40.66 6.42
C THR A 3 -62.63 -40.82 6.83
N THR A 4 -62.17 -40.42 7.99
CA THR A 4 -62.07 -41.08 9.27
C THR A 4 -61.23 -42.38 9.36
N ILE A 5 -60.44 -42.42 10.42
CA ILE A 5 -60.11 -43.55 11.35
C ILE A 5 -58.70 -44.12 11.13
N THR A 6 -57.90 -44.37 12.07
CA THR A 6 -57.64 -44.35 13.49
C THR A 6 -56.36 -45.09 13.80
N GLN A 7 -55.64 -44.57 14.79
CA GLN A 7 -54.87 -45.31 15.81
C GLN A 7 -54.06 -46.57 15.53
N LYS A 8 -52.81 -46.57 15.97
CA LYS A 8 -52.45 -47.29 17.24
C LYS A 8 -51.02 -46.99 17.69
N ASN A 9 -50.96 -46.63 18.92
CA ASN A 9 -49.81 -46.63 19.83
C ASN A 9 -49.08 -47.97 19.86
N LYS A 10 -47.75 -47.96 20.06
CA LYS A 10 -47.10 -48.54 21.25
C LYS A 10 -45.60 -48.51 21.15
N THR A 11 -44.98 -47.79 22.12
CA THR A 11 -43.82 -48.17 22.91
C THR A 11 -42.49 -48.52 22.23
N LYS A 12 -41.49 -47.65 22.48
CA LYS A 12 -40.28 -48.09 23.17
C LYS A 12 -39.51 -46.83 23.68
N ASN A 13 -39.77 -46.49 24.90
CA ASN A 13 -38.80 -45.86 25.75
C ASN A 13 -37.67 -46.86 26.01
N TYR A 14 -36.46 -46.41 25.93
CA TYR A 14 -35.18 -46.89 26.43
C TYR A 14 -34.15 -46.73 25.31
N ILE A 15 -33.59 -45.54 25.19
CA ILE A 15 -32.21 -45.18 24.72
C ILE A 15 -32.13 -43.64 24.76
N PHE A 16 -32.27 -43.03 25.89
CA PHE A 16 -32.15 -41.57 25.99
C PHE A 16 -31.16 -41.08 27.06
N ASN A 17 -30.56 -41.97 27.84
CA ASN A 17 -29.69 -41.54 28.94
C ASN A 17 -28.20 -41.70 28.72
N SER A 18 -27.76 -42.26 27.62
CA SER A 18 -26.31 -42.39 27.36
C SER A 18 -25.76 -41.38 26.36
N PHE A 19 -26.62 -40.70 25.59
CA PHE A 19 -26.20 -39.69 24.62
C PHE A 19 -26.13 -38.25 25.16
N LEU A 20 -26.84 -37.98 26.26
CA LEU A 20 -26.86 -36.64 26.89
C LEU A 20 -25.59 -36.30 27.69
N ILE A 21 -24.85 -37.31 28.15
CA ILE A 21 -23.62 -37.07 28.93
C ILE A 21 -22.40 -36.83 28.02
N LEU A 22 -22.35 -37.40 26.81
CA LEU A 22 -21.25 -37.12 25.85
C LEU A 22 -21.45 -35.80 25.08
N SER A 23 -22.69 -35.38 24.84
CA SER A 23 -22.97 -34.13 24.17
C SER A 23 -22.74 -32.89 25.06
N SER A 24 -22.92 -33.00 26.36
CA SER A 24 -22.69 -31.90 27.29
C SER A 24 -21.18 -31.62 27.53
N LEU A 25 -20.32 -32.64 27.49
CA LEU A 25 -18.87 -32.45 27.63
C LEU A 25 -18.19 -31.90 26.38
N THR A 26 -18.68 -32.22 25.20
CA THR A 26 -18.15 -31.66 23.94
C THR A 26 -18.64 -30.23 23.68
N VAL A 27 -19.88 -29.90 24.05
CA VAL A 27 -20.43 -28.53 23.90
C VAL A 27 -19.76 -27.55 24.89
N THR A 28 -19.46 -27.97 26.13
CA THR A 28 -18.77 -27.08 27.09
C THR A 28 -17.31 -26.81 26.75
N THR A 29 -16.58 -27.78 26.18
CA THR A 29 -15.19 -27.57 25.77
C THR A 29 -15.10 -26.73 24.48
N ALA A 30 -15.98 -26.94 23.52
CA ALA A 30 -16.04 -26.11 22.30
C ALA A 30 -16.44 -24.65 22.63
N HIS A 31 -17.46 -24.46 23.49
CA HIS A 31 -17.90 -23.11 23.86
C HIS A 31 -16.86 -22.33 24.68
N SER A 32 -16.16 -23.00 25.59
CA SER A 32 -15.10 -22.36 26.38
C SER A 32 -13.88 -22.03 25.55
N PHE A 33 -13.59 -22.80 24.49
CA PHE A 33 -12.50 -22.53 23.56
C PHE A 33 -12.83 -21.33 22.66
N GLU A 34 -14.02 -21.26 22.10
CA GLU A 34 -14.49 -20.14 21.27
C GLU A 34 -14.55 -18.82 22.07
N ILE A 35 -14.99 -18.83 23.30
CA ILE A 35 -15.02 -17.62 24.16
C ILE A 35 -13.60 -17.11 24.44
N LYS A 36 -12.67 -17.97 24.78
CA LYS A 36 -11.26 -17.58 25.04
C LYS A 36 -10.58 -17.02 23.80
N ASP A 37 -10.83 -17.58 22.62
CA ASP A 37 -10.28 -17.09 21.35
C ASP A 37 -10.91 -15.76 20.97
N TYR A 38 -12.20 -15.57 21.25
CA TYR A 38 -12.90 -14.32 21.04
C TYR A 38 -12.39 -13.19 21.95
N GLU A 39 -12.20 -13.45 23.24
CA GLU A 39 -11.62 -12.49 24.18
C GLU A 39 -10.19 -12.10 23.79
N LYS A 40 -9.35 -13.07 23.38
CA LYS A 40 -8.02 -12.82 22.87
C LYS A 40 -8.04 -11.94 21.64
N LYS A 41 -8.96 -12.18 20.71
CA LYS A 41 -9.14 -11.38 19.50
C LYS A 41 -9.55 -9.94 19.83
N ILE A 42 -10.51 -9.74 20.73
CA ILE A 42 -10.93 -8.40 21.17
C ILE A 42 -9.77 -7.64 21.81
N LYS A 43 -9.02 -8.27 22.72
CA LYS A 43 -7.87 -7.64 23.37
C LYS A 43 -6.78 -7.25 22.35
N THR A 44 -6.50 -8.11 21.39
CA THR A 44 -5.50 -7.83 20.35
C THR A 44 -5.96 -6.69 19.44
N ASN A 45 -7.22 -6.67 19.02
CA ASN A 45 -7.79 -5.58 18.23
C ASN A 45 -7.71 -4.25 18.96
N TYR A 46 -8.03 -4.21 20.25
CA TYR A 46 -7.91 -3.02 21.08
C TYR A 46 -6.46 -2.53 21.16
N ASN A 47 -5.50 -3.41 21.34
CA ASN A 47 -4.09 -3.05 21.39
C ASN A 47 -3.61 -2.46 20.05
N ILE A 48 -4.08 -3.01 18.92
CA ILE A 48 -3.75 -2.51 17.57
C ILE A 48 -4.33 -1.11 17.36
N THR A 49 -5.62 -0.90 17.65
CA THR A 49 -6.24 0.42 17.49
C THR A 49 -5.60 1.45 18.40
N SER A 50 -5.35 1.11 19.65
CA SER A 50 -4.63 1.97 20.60
C SER A 50 -3.20 2.32 20.14
N ALA A 51 -2.50 1.38 19.47
CA ALA A 51 -1.17 1.66 18.91
C ALA A 51 -1.24 2.66 17.73
N THR A 52 -2.21 2.51 16.83
CA THR A 52 -2.36 3.40 15.68
C THR A 52 -2.85 4.80 16.08
N GLU A 53 -3.65 4.91 17.15
CA GLU A 53 -4.13 6.17 17.68
C GLU A 53 -3.04 7.02 18.37
N LYS A 54 -1.87 6.45 18.64
CA LYS A 54 -0.71 7.22 19.13
C LYS A 54 -0.21 8.27 18.13
N ILE A 55 -0.51 8.07 16.85
CA ILE A 55 -0.29 9.09 15.82
C ILE A 55 -1.57 9.90 15.69
N SER A 56 -1.53 11.14 16.15
CA SER A 56 -2.63 12.09 15.97
C SER A 56 -2.67 12.59 14.51
N ARG A 57 -3.79 13.20 14.13
CA ARG A 57 -3.92 13.89 12.84
C ARG A 57 -2.83 14.94 12.67
N ASP A 58 -2.61 15.76 13.69
CA ASP A 58 -1.61 16.85 13.65
C ASP A 58 -0.19 16.31 13.54
N ALA A 59 0.12 15.18 14.20
CA ALA A 59 1.43 14.53 14.09
C ALA A 59 1.66 13.98 12.67
N LEU A 60 0.66 13.34 12.07
CA LEU A 60 0.73 12.84 10.69
C LEU A 60 0.89 14.00 9.69
N GLU A 61 0.10 15.06 9.85
CA GLU A 61 0.20 16.28 9.04
C GLU A 61 1.57 16.95 9.19
N LYS A 62 2.10 17.01 10.41
CA LYS A 62 3.44 17.55 10.66
C LYS A 62 4.52 16.74 9.93
N ASN A 63 4.49 15.42 10.02
CA ASN A 63 5.44 14.56 9.30
C ASN A 63 5.37 14.79 7.78
N LEU A 64 4.17 14.97 7.24
CA LEU A 64 3.97 15.30 5.82
C LEU A 64 4.57 16.67 5.47
N ARG A 65 4.25 17.72 6.26
CA ARG A 65 4.77 19.06 6.03
C ARG A 65 6.29 19.13 6.12
N ASP A 66 6.87 18.49 7.13
CA ASP A 66 8.32 18.43 7.31
C ASP A 66 9.01 17.77 6.11
N PHE A 67 8.48 16.63 5.64
CA PHE A 67 9.00 15.95 4.46
C PHE A 67 8.87 16.78 3.19
N VAL A 68 7.70 17.33 2.92
CA VAL A 68 7.47 18.20 1.74
C VAL A 68 8.37 19.43 1.78
N ALA A 69 8.53 20.04 2.95
CA ALA A 69 9.41 21.21 3.12
C ALA A 69 10.88 20.87 2.90
N SER A 70 11.34 19.70 3.35
CA SER A 70 12.74 19.26 3.17
C SER A 70 13.13 19.14 1.71
N GLY A 71 12.21 18.72 0.84
CA GLY A 71 12.43 18.49 -0.59
C GLY A 71 12.18 19.70 -1.51
N ARG A 72 12.00 20.92 -0.95
CA ARG A 72 11.76 22.11 -1.77
C ARG A 72 13.00 22.51 -2.61
N PRO A 73 12.82 23.05 -3.84
CA PRO A 73 11.56 23.34 -4.52
C PRO A 73 10.90 22.10 -5.17
N THR A 74 11.68 21.08 -5.51
CA THR A 74 11.19 19.84 -6.14
C THR A 74 12.06 18.66 -5.72
N ARG A 75 11.47 17.47 -5.62
CA ARG A 75 12.20 16.21 -5.41
C ARG A 75 12.51 15.50 -6.73
N PHE A 76 12.52 16.24 -7.85
CA PHE A 76 12.95 15.69 -9.13
C PHE A 76 14.40 15.17 -9.01
N VAL A 77 14.65 14.00 -9.54
CA VAL A 77 15.94 13.29 -9.46
C VAL A 77 17.10 14.19 -9.90
N GLY A 78 18.12 14.28 -9.04
CA GLY A 78 19.31 15.10 -9.27
C GLY A 78 19.14 16.58 -8.96
N SER A 79 17.96 17.03 -8.52
CA SER A 79 17.78 18.40 -8.01
C SER A 79 18.33 18.55 -6.58
N PRO A 80 18.62 19.78 -6.12
CA PRO A 80 18.99 20.01 -4.72
C PRO A 80 17.91 19.60 -3.72
N GLY A 81 16.63 19.72 -4.09
CA GLY A 81 15.53 19.29 -3.24
C GLY A 81 15.44 17.76 -3.11
N HIS A 82 15.76 17.03 -4.16
CA HIS A 82 15.87 15.58 -4.12
C HIS A 82 16.93 15.11 -3.11
N GLN A 83 18.14 15.70 -3.17
CA GLN A 83 19.19 15.38 -2.20
C GLN A 83 18.78 15.72 -0.76
N LYS A 84 18.16 16.88 -0.53
CA LYS A 84 17.68 17.26 0.80
C LYS A 84 16.59 16.30 1.33
N ALA A 85 15.69 15.84 0.47
CA ALA A 85 14.67 14.85 0.85
C ALA A 85 15.32 13.50 1.21
N LEU A 86 16.31 13.06 0.44
CA LEU A 86 17.11 11.87 0.74
C LEU A 86 17.79 11.98 2.10
N ASP A 87 18.48 13.11 2.36
CA ASP A 87 19.18 13.36 3.64
C ASP A 87 18.19 13.39 4.83
N TYR A 88 17.03 14.04 4.66
CA TYR A 88 15.97 14.06 5.67
C TYR A 88 15.47 12.66 6.01
N LEU A 89 15.17 11.84 4.99
CA LEU A 89 14.72 10.47 5.19
C LEU A 89 15.80 9.63 5.86
N GLU A 90 17.04 9.76 5.44
CA GLU A 90 18.18 9.05 6.02
C GLU A 90 18.35 9.38 7.51
N GLU A 91 18.28 10.67 7.89
CA GLU A 91 18.33 11.11 9.27
C GLU A 91 17.19 10.53 10.11
N LYS A 92 15.95 10.61 9.60
CA LYS A 92 14.78 10.04 10.26
C LYS A 92 14.91 8.53 10.47
N LEU A 93 15.28 7.79 9.44
CA LEU A 93 15.39 6.33 9.53
C LEU A 93 16.49 5.88 10.47
N LYS A 94 17.62 6.60 10.53
CA LYS A 94 18.70 6.35 11.49
C LYS A 94 18.32 6.64 12.94
N SER A 95 17.27 7.42 13.18
CA SER A 95 16.79 7.71 14.54
C SER A 95 16.02 6.55 15.17
N PHE A 96 15.45 5.65 14.38
CA PHE A 96 14.71 4.46 14.83
C PHE A 96 15.69 3.32 15.11
N LYS A 97 16.05 3.12 16.41
CA LYS A 97 17.13 2.23 16.85
C LYS A 97 16.68 1.17 17.85
N SER A 98 15.41 0.78 17.84
CA SER A 98 14.95 -0.24 18.75
C SER A 98 15.60 -1.60 18.46
N LYS A 99 15.53 -2.51 19.43
CA LYS A 99 16.07 -3.87 19.25
C LYS A 99 15.46 -4.55 18.02
N GLY A 100 16.32 -5.04 17.15
CA GLY A 100 15.93 -5.70 15.90
C GLY A 100 15.66 -4.75 14.73
N ALA A 101 15.68 -3.44 14.96
CA ALA A 101 15.57 -2.44 13.88
C ALA A 101 16.92 -2.18 13.22
N SER A 102 16.92 -1.96 11.92
CA SER A 102 18.09 -1.60 11.12
C SER A 102 17.72 -0.67 9.98
N TYR A 103 18.70 0.11 9.55
CA TYR A 103 18.62 1.00 8.41
C TYR A 103 19.65 0.60 7.36
N LYS A 104 19.28 0.67 6.08
CA LYS A 104 20.19 0.48 4.94
C LYS A 104 19.89 1.51 3.85
N LYS A 105 20.95 2.01 3.22
CA LYS A 105 20.91 2.81 2.00
C LYS A 105 21.53 1.97 0.89
N ILE A 106 20.77 1.74 -0.18
CA ILE A 106 21.21 0.93 -1.32
C ILE A 106 21.32 1.83 -2.53
N GLU A 107 22.55 2.01 -3.01
CA GLU A 107 22.81 2.70 -4.27
C GLU A 107 22.50 1.79 -5.46
N PHE A 108 21.97 2.39 -6.52
CA PHE A 108 21.77 1.72 -7.79
C PHE A 108 22.02 2.66 -8.98
N THR A 109 22.23 2.07 -10.14
CA THR A 109 22.29 2.79 -11.42
C THR A 109 20.96 2.56 -12.14
N PRO A 110 20.23 3.62 -12.54
CA PRO A 110 18.95 3.47 -13.20
C PRO A 110 19.08 2.75 -14.54
N ASN A 111 18.18 1.83 -14.83
CA ASN A 111 18.12 1.15 -16.14
C ASN A 111 17.30 2.01 -17.11
N ILE A 112 17.98 2.95 -17.75
CA ILE A 112 17.37 3.91 -18.67
C ILE A 112 16.75 3.23 -19.89
N ALA A 113 17.34 2.12 -20.38
CA ALA A 113 16.79 1.38 -21.50
C ALA A 113 15.43 0.76 -21.15
N ARG A 114 15.31 0.14 -19.98
CA ARG A 114 14.05 -0.42 -19.47
C ARG A 114 13.01 0.68 -19.25
N ALA A 115 13.40 1.78 -18.61
CA ALA A 115 12.50 2.91 -18.38
C ALA A 115 12.00 3.50 -19.71
N GLY A 116 12.88 3.69 -20.69
CA GLY A 116 12.51 4.15 -22.03
C GLY A 116 11.55 3.19 -22.74
N GLN A 117 11.80 1.88 -22.62
CA GLN A 117 10.91 0.87 -23.19
C GLN A 117 9.51 0.92 -22.55
N PHE A 118 9.43 1.10 -21.23
CA PHE A 118 8.15 1.26 -20.53
C PHE A 118 7.31 2.41 -21.12
N TYR A 119 7.88 3.61 -21.28
CA TYR A 119 7.15 4.75 -21.84
C TYR A 119 6.82 4.58 -23.33
N ALA A 120 7.67 3.91 -24.09
CA ALA A 120 7.39 3.61 -25.50
C ALA A 120 6.22 2.62 -25.64
N ASP A 121 6.19 1.58 -24.81
CA ASP A 121 5.13 0.56 -24.84
C ASP A 121 3.80 1.15 -24.31
N ASP A 122 3.86 1.98 -23.26
CA ASP A 122 2.69 2.70 -22.75
C ASP A 122 2.09 3.62 -23.82
N PHE A 123 2.90 4.43 -24.48
CA PHE A 123 2.45 5.26 -25.61
C PHE A 123 1.81 4.42 -26.73
N LYS A 124 2.42 3.31 -27.09
CA LYS A 124 1.89 2.41 -28.12
C LYS A 124 0.53 1.82 -27.73
N LYS A 125 0.42 1.35 -26.47
CA LYS A 125 -0.77 0.66 -25.95
C LYS A 125 -1.92 1.61 -25.64
N GLU A 126 -1.62 2.74 -25.00
CA GLU A 126 -2.65 3.63 -24.46
C GLU A 126 -2.99 4.77 -25.43
N VAL A 127 -2.05 5.17 -26.29
CA VAL A 127 -2.27 6.30 -27.21
C VAL A 127 -2.44 5.82 -28.64
N VAL A 128 -1.41 5.18 -29.23
CA VAL A 128 -1.47 4.77 -30.65
C VAL A 128 -2.61 3.80 -30.94
N ALA A 129 -2.91 2.88 -30.01
CA ALA A 129 -3.97 1.90 -30.18
C ALA A 129 -5.38 2.44 -29.93
N LYS A 130 -5.54 3.59 -29.23
CA LYS A 130 -6.83 4.05 -28.75
C LYS A 130 -7.22 5.46 -29.23
N ILE A 131 -6.26 6.27 -29.62
CA ILE A 131 -6.46 7.69 -29.96
C ILE A 131 -6.09 7.91 -31.43
N SER A 132 -6.98 8.59 -32.20
CA SER A 132 -6.68 8.95 -33.58
C SER A 132 -5.48 9.90 -33.66
N PRO A 133 -4.56 9.74 -34.62
CA PRO A 133 -3.49 10.71 -34.85
C PRO A 133 -3.96 12.16 -35.15
N THR A 134 -5.25 12.33 -35.50
CA THR A 134 -5.88 13.66 -35.71
C THR A 134 -6.49 14.24 -34.45
N ASP A 135 -6.53 13.49 -33.34
CA ASP A 135 -7.02 14.00 -32.05
C ASP A 135 -5.94 14.93 -31.44
N PRO A 136 -6.32 16.11 -30.96
CA PRO A 136 -5.37 17.02 -30.31
C PRO A 136 -4.60 16.42 -29.13
N ASN A 137 -5.19 15.46 -28.42
CA ASN A 137 -4.54 14.77 -27.32
C ASN A 137 -3.40 13.82 -27.76
N TYR A 138 -3.44 13.36 -29.02
CA TYR A 138 -2.38 12.49 -29.55
C TYR A 138 -1.00 13.16 -29.52
N ASP A 139 -0.94 14.41 -30.00
CA ASP A 139 0.31 15.17 -30.01
C ASP A 139 0.78 15.54 -28.60
N HIS A 140 -0.13 15.80 -27.65
CA HIS A 140 0.20 16.03 -26.26
C HIS A 140 0.89 14.79 -25.64
N TRP A 141 0.31 13.59 -25.79
CA TRP A 141 0.89 12.37 -25.28
C TRP A 141 2.19 11.98 -25.98
N LYS A 142 2.28 12.20 -27.28
CA LYS A 142 3.53 12.04 -28.03
C LYS A 142 4.61 12.98 -27.50
N GLY A 143 4.26 14.24 -27.27
CA GLY A 143 5.15 15.24 -26.67
C GLY A 143 5.64 14.83 -25.29
N PHE A 144 4.75 14.33 -24.43
CA PHE A 144 5.09 13.77 -23.13
C PHE A 144 6.10 12.65 -23.26
N THR A 145 5.83 11.64 -24.08
CA THR A 145 6.72 10.48 -24.26
C THR A 145 8.11 10.90 -24.76
N LEU A 146 8.19 11.79 -25.75
CA LEU A 146 9.46 12.30 -26.24
C LEU A 146 10.22 13.11 -25.16
N SER A 147 9.49 13.88 -24.36
CA SER A 147 10.05 14.62 -23.23
C SER A 147 10.61 13.67 -22.17
N MET A 148 9.88 12.58 -21.85
CA MET A 148 10.35 11.54 -20.93
C MET A 148 11.64 10.88 -21.43
N MET A 149 11.73 10.53 -22.73
CA MET A 149 12.96 9.97 -23.30
C MET A 149 14.15 10.91 -23.13
N LYS A 150 13.96 12.20 -23.39
CA LYS A 150 14.98 13.23 -23.18
C LYS A 150 15.37 13.38 -21.72
N THR A 151 14.38 13.32 -20.84
CA THR A 151 14.59 13.40 -19.39
C THR A 151 15.40 12.21 -18.89
N LEU A 152 15.06 10.99 -19.32
CA LEU A 152 15.80 9.77 -18.99
C LEU A 152 17.26 9.85 -19.44
N ASP A 153 17.54 10.34 -20.66
CA ASP A 153 18.92 10.52 -21.11
C ASP A 153 19.69 11.54 -20.26
N SER A 154 19.03 12.60 -19.78
CA SER A 154 19.64 13.62 -18.92
C SER A 154 20.04 13.13 -17.53
N VAL A 155 19.46 12.04 -17.06
CA VAL A 155 19.72 11.46 -15.73
C VAL A 155 20.45 10.11 -15.77
N LYS A 156 20.87 9.65 -16.95
CA LYS A 156 21.49 8.33 -17.13
C LYS A 156 22.73 8.08 -16.27
N ASP A 157 23.49 9.14 -15.98
CA ASP A 157 24.71 9.09 -15.15
C ASP A 157 24.44 9.40 -13.67
N LYS A 158 23.19 9.64 -13.29
CA LYS A 158 22.81 9.86 -11.90
C LYS A 158 22.68 8.53 -11.17
N LYS A 159 23.00 8.54 -9.88
CA LYS A 159 22.76 7.41 -8.98
C LYS A 159 21.43 7.57 -8.27
N GLY A 160 20.71 6.48 -8.11
CA GLY A 160 19.52 6.39 -7.26
C GLY A 160 19.84 5.73 -5.93
N TYR A 161 19.00 5.99 -4.94
CA TYR A 161 19.16 5.46 -3.59
C TYR A 161 17.83 4.95 -3.01
N ASN A 162 17.70 3.64 -2.82
CA ASN A 162 16.61 3.09 -2.04
C ASN A 162 16.98 3.11 -0.55
N LEU A 163 16.07 3.62 0.28
CA LEU A 163 16.23 3.66 1.73
C LEU A 163 15.36 2.60 2.38
N ILE A 164 15.94 1.79 3.24
CA ILE A 164 15.27 0.64 3.85
C ILE A 164 15.33 0.77 5.36
N TRP A 165 14.17 0.72 6.00
CA TRP A 165 14.05 0.40 7.41
C TRP A 165 13.50 -1.02 7.55
N GLU A 166 14.11 -1.82 8.41
CA GLU A 166 13.68 -3.19 8.66
C GLU A 166 13.67 -3.47 10.15
N LYS A 167 12.61 -4.12 10.62
CA LYS A 167 12.55 -4.68 11.97
C LYS A 167 12.35 -6.18 11.89
N ILE A 168 13.35 -6.92 12.39
CA ILE A 168 13.36 -8.38 12.36
C ILE A 168 12.31 -8.94 13.30
N GLY A 169 11.52 -9.90 12.81
CA GLY A 169 10.49 -10.59 13.58
C GLY A 169 11.05 -11.44 14.72
N THR A 170 10.35 -11.48 15.82
CA THR A 170 10.79 -12.20 17.05
C THR A 170 10.51 -13.69 17.01
N THR A 171 9.46 -14.15 16.32
CA THR A 171 9.03 -15.56 16.28
C THR A 171 9.01 -16.15 14.89
N LYS A 172 8.82 -15.30 13.84
CA LYS A 172 8.78 -15.68 12.44
C LYS A 172 9.67 -14.75 11.60
N PRO A 173 10.98 -14.67 11.88
CA PRO A 173 11.89 -13.71 11.25
C PRO A 173 12.03 -13.92 9.73
N SER A 174 11.79 -15.13 9.23
CA SER A 174 11.84 -15.43 7.79
C SER A 174 10.60 -15.00 7.01
N GLU A 175 9.46 -14.75 7.68
CA GLU A 175 8.26 -14.19 7.05
C GLU A 175 8.38 -12.68 6.99
N VAL A 176 8.45 -12.11 5.78
CA VAL A 176 8.70 -10.69 5.57
C VAL A 176 7.49 -10.01 4.92
N ILE A 177 6.97 -8.98 5.57
CA ILE A 177 5.97 -8.05 5.05
C ILE A 177 6.71 -6.83 4.54
N ILE A 178 6.50 -6.44 3.27
CA ILE A 178 7.14 -5.27 2.69
C ILE A 178 6.10 -4.20 2.41
N LEU A 179 6.42 -2.95 2.77
CA LEU A 179 5.67 -1.76 2.36
C LEU A 179 6.60 -0.79 1.66
N GLY A 180 6.07 0.02 0.74
CA GLY A 180 6.89 1.01 0.05
C GLY A 180 6.11 2.24 -0.39
N ALA A 181 6.87 3.31 -0.61
CA ALA A 181 6.44 4.53 -1.27
C ALA A 181 7.66 5.17 -1.94
N ASN A 182 7.44 5.87 -3.04
CA ASN A 182 8.50 6.65 -3.67
C ASN A 182 8.65 8.02 -3.00
N TYR A 183 9.86 8.61 -3.11
CA TYR A 183 10.13 9.93 -2.56
C TYR A 183 10.51 10.98 -3.60
N ASP A 184 10.78 10.58 -4.84
CA ASP A 184 10.99 11.48 -5.97
C ASP A 184 9.68 12.11 -6.46
N THR A 185 9.77 13.11 -7.34
CA THR A 185 8.63 13.78 -7.95
C THR A 185 8.89 14.08 -9.42
N LEU A 186 7.80 14.16 -10.19
CA LEU A 186 7.80 14.64 -11.57
C LEU A 186 6.82 15.82 -11.68
N LEU A 187 7.16 16.79 -12.53
CA LEU A 187 6.30 17.89 -12.89
C LEU A 187 6.08 17.89 -14.41
N ASN A 188 4.84 18.00 -14.81
CA ASN A 188 4.48 18.21 -16.21
C ASN A 188 3.93 19.62 -16.41
N ASP A 189 4.34 20.27 -17.49
CA ASP A 189 3.69 21.49 -17.93
C ASP A 189 2.23 21.17 -18.29
N PRO A 190 1.22 21.81 -17.66
CA PRO A 190 -0.18 21.44 -17.84
C PRO A 190 -0.74 21.73 -19.24
N LYS A 191 -0.05 22.53 -20.06
CA LYS A 191 -0.49 22.87 -21.42
C LYS A 191 0.15 21.95 -22.46
N THR A 192 1.42 21.62 -22.28
CA THR A 192 2.18 20.88 -23.28
C THR A 192 2.39 19.42 -22.90
N MET A 193 2.09 19.05 -21.64
CA MET A 193 2.40 17.76 -21.01
C MET A 193 3.92 17.42 -20.96
N MET A 194 4.77 18.34 -21.39
CA MET A 194 6.22 18.12 -21.34
C MET A 194 6.72 18.15 -19.89
N VAL A 195 7.75 17.34 -19.65
CA VAL A 195 8.39 17.28 -18.32
C VAL A 195 9.12 18.60 -18.05
N ASP A 196 8.83 19.18 -16.89
CA ASP A 196 9.53 20.35 -16.35
C ASP A 196 10.40 19.90 -15.17
N THR A 197 11.71 19.98 -15.34
CA THR A 197 12.70 19.55 -14.34
C THR A 197 13.17 20.68 -13.42
N VAL A 198 12.66 21.90 -13.60
CA VAL A 198 13.18 23.12 -12.96
C VAL A 198 12.17 23.75 -12.00
N SER A 199 10.90 23.80 -12.38
CA SER A 199 9.87 24.46 -11.58
C SER A 199 9.58 23.75 -10.27
N ALA A 200 8.98 24.50 -9.33
CA ALA A 200 8.64 23.95 -8.03
C ALA A 200 7.51 22.93 -8.13
N MET A 201 7.73 21.75 -7.57
CA MET A 201 6.75 20.68 -7.40
C MET A 201 6.74 20.25 -5.93
N PRO A 202 5.77 20.70 -5.11
CA PRO A 202 5.68 20.31 -3.71
C PRO A 202 5.51 18.80 -3.52
N GLY A 203 4.65 18.19 -4.34
CA GLY A 203 4.40 16.75 -4.32
C GLY A 203 3.85 16.28 -2.98
N ALA A 204 2.86 17.00 -2.45
CA ALA A 204 2.29 16.68 -1.14
C ALA A 204 1.52 15.37 -1.19
N ASP A 205 0.64 15.20 -2.17
CA ASP A 205 -0.06 13.95 -2.38
C ASP A 205 0.80 12.95 -3.16
N ASN A 206 1.48 13.39 -4.20
CA ASN A 206 2.37 12.56 -5.03
C ASN A 206 3.88 12.77 -4.70
N ASN A 207 4.51 11.97 -3.87
CA ASN A 207 3.95 10.94 -3.01
C ASN A 207 4.33 11.23 -1.54
N GLY A 208 4.22 12.52 -1.13
CA GLY A 208 4.47 12.94 0.25
C GLY A 208 3.59 12.21 1.24
N THR A 209 2.30 11.98 0.89
CA THR A 209 1.36 11.25 1.75
C THR A 209 1.79 9.81 1.99
N GLY A 210 2.26 9.09 0.98
CA GLY A 210 2.80 7.74 1.13
C GLY A 210 4.03 7.71 2.04
N VAL A 211 4.98 8.61 1.79
CA VAL A 211 6.21 8.72 2.59
C VAL A 211 5.92 9.05 4.05
N ALA A 212 5.10 10.05 4.32
CA ALA A 212 4.78 10.46 5.70
C ALA A 212 3.95 9.41 6.44
N ALA A 213 3.07 8.68 5.75
CA ALA A 213 2.37 7.53 6.32
C ALA A 213 3.35 6.43 6.76
N LEU A 214 4.33 6.08 5.91
CA LEU A 214 5.33 5.08 6.25
C LEU A 214 6.26 5.53 7.39
N LEU A 215 6.71 6.78 7.42
CA LEU A 215 7.48 7.33 8.55
C LEU A 215 6.70 7.24 9.85
N SER A 216 5.43 7.64 9.84
CA SER A 216 4.54 7.57 11.01
C SER A 216 4.26 6.12 11.43
N MET A 217 4.18 5.19 10.46
CA MET A 217 4.06 3.77 10.74
C MET A 217 5.31 3.23 11.43
N ILE A 218 6.52 3.62 10.99
CA ILE A 218 7.78 3.23 11.62
C ILE A 218 7.82 3.69 13.09
N GLU A 219 7.32 4.90 13.41
CA GLU A 219 7.25 5.39 14.80
C GLU A 219 6.45 4.46 15.73
N ILE A 220 5.45 3.76 15.18
CA ILE A 220 4.66 2.75 15.91
C ILE A 220 5.42 1.42 15.95
N LEU A 221 5.83 0.93 14.78
CA LEU A 221 6.44 -0.39 14.63
C LEU A 221 7.76 -0.51 15.40
N ASP A 222 8.55 0.56 15.47
CA ASP A 222 9.82 0.57 16.19
C ASP A 222 9.66 0.30 17.69
N LYS A 223 8.49 0.61 18.26
CA LYS A 223 8.18 0.40 19.70
C LYS A 223 7.51 -0.94 20.01
N LEU A 224 7.27 -1.78 19.01
CA LEU A 224 6.53 -3.04 19.15
C LEU A 224 7.46 -4.26 18.96
N ASP A 225 7.19 -5.33 19.68
CA ASP A 225 7.75 -6.64 19.39
C ASP A 225 6.92 -7.32 18.31
N LEU A 226 7.44 -7.33 17.10
CA LEU A 226 6.75 -7.86 15.92
C LEU A 226 7.03 -9.35 15.76
N PRO A 227 6.02 -10.21 15.61
CA PRO A 227 6.22 -11.64 15.29
C PRO A 227 6.94 -11.88 13.96
N LYS A 228 6.54 -11.17 12.89
CA LYS A 228 7.11 -11.26 11.54
C LYS A 228 8.00 -10.06 11.26
N THR A 229 8.96 -10.22 10.37
CA THR A 229 9.79 -9.12 9.88
C THR A 229 8.93 -8.14 9.09
N VAL A 230 9.08 -6.85 9.39
CA VAL A 230 8.49 -5.76 8.58
C VAL A 230 9.63 -4.96 7.96
N ARG A 231 9.54 -4.75 6.66
CA ARG A 231 10.49 -3.95 5.89
C ARG A 231 9.76 -2.82 5.19
N ILE A 232 10.23 -1.60 5.39
CA ILE A 232 9.69 -0.40 4.74
C ILE A 232 10.76 0.15 3.82
N VAL A 233 10.39 0.39 2.56
CA VAL A 233 11.29 0.83 1.51
C VAL A 233 10.80 2.15 0.94
N PHE A 234 11.68 3.15 0.89
CA PHE A 234 11.47 4.41 0.19
C PHE A 234 12.23 4.32 -1.13
N PHE A 235 11.48 4.28 -2.23
CA PHE A 235 12.02 4.09 -3.57
C PHE A 235 12.39 5.42 -4.21
N ASP A 236 13.47 5.38 -4.97
CA ASP A 236 13.93 6.45 -5.85
C ASP A 236 13.61 6.13 -7.31
N PHE A 237 13.60 7.13 -8.19
CA PHE A 237 13.35 6.96 -9.63
C PHE A 237 12.03 6.26 -9.97
N GLU A 238 11.00 6.44 -9.15
CA GLU A 238 9.64 5.95 -9.45
C GLU A 238 9.11 6.60 -10.72
N GLU A 239 9.19 7.92 -10.77
CA GLU A 239 8.68 8.76 -11.85
C GLU A 239 9.48 8.59 -13.15
N LEU A 240 10.60 7.89 -13.09
CA LEU A 240 11.50 7.61 -14.20
C LEU A 240 11.57 6.11 -14.51
N GLY A 241 10.39 5.47 -14.57
CA GLY A 241 10.21 4.08 -14.96
C GLY A 241 10.53 3.06 -13.88
N PHE A 242 10.22 3.38 -12.63
CA PHE A 242 10.26 2.48 -11.45
C PHE A 242 11.64 1.84 -11.21
N SER A 243 12.72 2.54 -11.63
CA SER A 243 14.08 1.96 -11.62
C SER A 243 14.52 1.53 -10.22
N GLY A 244 14.12 2.26 -9.17
CA GLY A 244 14.46 1.90 -7.78
C GLY A 244 13.79 0.61 -7.32
N SER A 245 12.49 0.44 -7.57
CA SER A 245 11.78 -0.77 -7.18
C SER A 245 12.21 -1.98 -8.02
N HIS A 246 12.54 -1.81 -9.29
CA HIS A 246 13.10 -2.88 -10.12
C HIS A 246 14.46 -3.36 -9.59
N ASP A 247 15.39 -2.44 -9.34
CA ASP A 247 16.70 -2.77 -8.75
C ASP A 247 16.56 -3.47 -7.39
N TYR A 248 15.65 -2.97 -6.54
CA TYR A 248 15.39 -3.57 -5.25
C TYR A 248 14.90 -5.02 -5.37
N VAL A 249 13.89 -5.26 -6.23
CA VAL A 249 13.29 -6.59 -6.41
C VAL A 249 14.27 -7.55 -7.07
N GLU A 250 15.08 -7.09 -8.03
CA GLU A 250 16.14 -7.90 -8.64
C GLU A 250 17.14 -8.38 -7.58
N LYS A 251 17.63 -7.48 -6.72
CA LYS A 251 18.52 -7.84 -5.61
C LYS A 251 17.84 -8.75 -4.57
N LEU A 252 16.55 -8.51 -4.29
CA LEU A 252 15.76 -9.30 -3.35
C LEU A 252 15.63 -10.77 -3.82
N THR A 253 15.47 -10.99 -5.13
CA THR A 253 15.24 -12.32 -5.73
C THR A 253 16.53 -13.02 -6.16
N ALA A 254 17.65 -12.31 -6.19
CA ALA A 254 18.96 -12.88 -6.56
C ALA A 254 19.44 -13.99 -5.62
N ILE A 255 18.98 -14.02 -4.37
CA ILE A 255 19.33 -15.04 -3.37
C ILE A 255 18.06 -15.82 -2.99
N PRO A 256 17.73 -16.90 -3.70
CA PRO A 256 16.53 -17.68 -3.43
C PRO A 256 16.54 -18.31 -2.02
N GLY A 257 15.38 -18.31 -1.38
CA GLY A 257 15.12 -19.12 -0.19
C GLY A 257 15.58 -18.57 1.16
N SER A 258 16.25 -17.40 1.22
CA SER A 258 16.69 -16.81 2.49
C SER A 258 15.53 -16.19 3.30
N GLN A 259 14.50 -15.72 2.63
CA GLN A 259 13.32 -15.08 3.23
C GLN A 259 12.05 -15.44 2.43
N LYS A 260 10.93 -15.57 3.13
CA LYS A 260 9.61 -15.72 2.51
C LYS A 260 8.95 -14.35 2.48
N ILE A 261 8.95 -13.70 1.32
CA ILE A 261 8.19 -12.47 1.11
C ILE A 261 6.70 -12.82 1.09
N THR A 262 5.97 -12.35 2.09
CA THR A 262 4.55 -12.70 2.26
C THR A 262 3.63 -11.78 1.48
N GLY A 263 4.12 -10.61 1.05
CA GLY A 263 3.45 -9.66 0.18
C GLY A 263 4.07 -8.27 0.27
N TYR A 264 3.72 -7.45 -0.73
CA TYR A 264 4.12 -6.05 -0.84
C TYR A 264 2.89 -5.14 -0.88
N ILE A 265 2.93 -4.04 -0.13
CA ILE A 265 1.91 -2.99 -0.16
C ILE A 265 2.56 -1.69 -0.60
N ASN A 266 2.15 -1.18 -1.76
CA ASN A 266 2.54 0.13 -2.26
C ASN A 266 1.58 1.20 -1.75
N LEU A 267 2.10 2.31 -1.23
CA LEU A 267 1.31 3.46 -0.78
C LEU A 267 1.54 4.64 -1.72
N VAL A 268 0.49 5.05 -2.43
CA VAL A 268 0.55 6.15 -3.39
C VAL A 268 -0.67 7.05 -3.25
N MET A 269 -0.44 8.36 -3.03
CA MET A 269 -1.49 9.38 -3.07
C MET A 269 -2.70 9.05 -2.17
N LEU A 270 -2.49 9.15 -0.86
CA LEU A 270 -3.50 8.81 0.15
C LEU A 270 -4.35 10.02 0.60
N GLY A 271 -4.09 11.22 0.06
CA GLY A 271 -4.65 12.48 0.55
C GLY A 271 -5.77 13.06 -0.31
N ASN A 272 -6.01 12.59 -1.53
CA ASN A 272 -7.09 13.10 -2.36
C ASN A 272 -8.37 12.31 -2.16
N ASP A 273 -9.44 13.01 -1.80
CA ASP A 273 -10.80 12.49 -1.73
C ASP A 273 -11.78 13.67 -1.82
N SER A 274 -12.43 13.82 -2.96
CA SER A 274 -13.43 14.86 -3.19
C SER A 274 -14.85 14.40 -2.88
N LYS A 275 -15.04 13.11 -2.58
CA LYS A 275 -16.36 12.56 -2.28
C LYS A 275 -16.76 12.88 -0.84
N ARG A 276 -18.05 13.02 -0.64
CA ARG A 276 -18.60 13.14 0.72
C ARG A 276 -18.73 11.79 1.38
N GLU A 277 -18.71 11.81 2.70
CA GLU A 277 -19.11 10.63 3.49
C GLU A 277 -20.47 10.10 3.02
N ASP A 278 -20.62 8.78 3.02
CA ASP A 278 -21.90 8.14 2.70
C ASP A 278 -22.94 8.34 3.81
N LYS A 279 -24.14 7.77 3.63
CA LYS A 279 -25.24 7.85 4.62
C LYS A 279 -24.88 7.26 5.99
N GLU A 280 -23.90 6.34 6.03
CA GLU A 280 -23.37 5.74 7.25
C GLU A 280 -22.15 6.51 7.80
N LYS A 281 -21.86 7.68 7.27
CA LYS A 281 -20.67 8.51 7.57
C LYS A 281 -19.35 7.79 7.31
N LYS A 282 -19.31 6.98 6.24
CA LYS A 282 -18.13 6.26 5.82
C LYS A 282 -17.47 6.93 4.63
N LEU A 283 -16.14 6.91 4.63
CA LEU A 283 -15.30 7.30 3.52
C LEU A 283 -15.09 6.07 2.63
N ASN A 284 -15.68 6.03 1.44
CA ASN A 284 -15.75 4.83 0.58
C ASN A 284 -15.06 5.02 -0.77
N ASN A 285 -14.19 6.02 -0.90
CA ASN A 285 -13.64 6.40 -2.19
C ASN A 285 -12.25 5.82 -2.46
N MET A 286 -11.52 5.40 -1.43
CA MET A 286 -10.17 4.83 -1.58
C MET A 286 -10.20 3.44 -2.22
N LYS A 287 -9.11 3.08 -2.91
CA LYS A 287 -8.99 1.83 -3.68
C LYS A 287 -7.79 0.99 -3.26
N VAL A 288 -7.93 -0.32 -3.45
CA VAL A 288 -6.83 -1.29 -3.49
C VAL A 288 -6.74 -1.82 -4.90
N TYR A 289 -5.66 -1.49 -5.59
CA TYR A 289 -5.40 -1.95 -6.95
C TYR A 289 -4.61 -3.25 -6.95
N LEU A 290 -5.03 -4.18 -7.79
CA LEU A 290 -4.45 -5.51 -7.94
C LEU A 290 -4.48 -5.94 -9.42
N ARG A 291 -3.72 -6.99 -9.76
CA ARG A 291 -3.69 -7.55 -11.13
C ARG A 291 -5.06 -7.95 -11.62
N ALA A 292 -5.23 -7.90 -12.94
CA ALA A 292 -6.44 -8.37 -13.59
C ALA A 292 -6.67 -9.88 -13.36
N PRO A 293 -7.92 -10.31 -13.22
CA PRO A 293 -8.24 -11.74 -13.16
C PRO A 293 -7.69 -12.51 -14.38
N GLY A 294 -7.05 -13.63 -14.12
CA GLY A 294 -6.41 -14.46 -15.14
C GLY A 294 -4.94 -14.14 -15.40
N GLU A 295 -4.40 -13.03 -14.91
CA GLU A 295 -2.97 -12.79 -14.93
C GLU A 295 -2.24 -13.67 -13.90
N LYS A 296 -1.01 -14.06 -14.23
CA LYS A 296 -0.18 -14.88 -13.34
C LYS A 296 0.03 -14.18 -12.00
N GLY A 297 -0.42 -14.77 -10.89
CA GLY A 297 -0.32 -14.26 -9.53
C GLY A 297 -1.50 -13.39 -9.09
N ALA A 298 -2.52 -13.16 -9.92
CA ALA A 298 -3.71 -12.39 -9.56
C ALA A 298 -4.48 -12.98 -8.36
N GLU A 299 -4.51 -14.31 -8.23
CA GLU A 299 -5.13 -14.98 -7.09
C GLU A 299 -4.42 -14.67 -5.75
N ASP A 300 -3.10 -14.56 -5.77
CA ASP A 300 -2.32 -14.25 -4.58
C ASP A 300 -2.46 -12.77 -4.20
N ASP A 301 -2.55 -11.87 -5.18
CA ASP A 301 -2.90 -10.47 -4.94
C ASP A 301 -4.32 -10.33 -4.36
N LEU A 302 -5.28 -11.13 -4.84
CA LEU A 302 -6.64 -11.15 -4.32
C LEU A 302 -6.69 -11.66 -2.86
N LYS A 303 -5.90 -12.69 -2.52
CA LYS A 303 -5.75 -13.17 -1.13
C LYS A 303 -5.17 -12.06 -0.25
N LEU A 304 -4.10 -11.38 -0.70
CA LEU A 304 -3.49 -10.27 0.01
C LEU A 304 -4.48 -9.11 0.18
N THR A 305 -5.20 -8.73 -0.88
CA THR A 305 -6.25 -7.71 -0.85
C THR A 305 -7.33 -8.06 0.17
N THR A 306 -7.82 -9.31 0.14
CA THR A 306 -8.85 -9.79 1.07
C THR A 306 -8.38 -9.74 2.52
N LEU A 307 -7.13 -10.15 2.77
CA LEU A 307 -6.52 -10.07 4.10
C LEU A 307 -6.47 -8.63 4.62
N ILE A 308 -5.93 -7.72 3.82
CA ILE A 308 -5.75 -6.32 4.21
C ILE A 308 -7.10 -5.62 4.39
N THR A 309 -8.04 -5.81 3.46
CA THR A 309 -9.35 -5.17 3.56
C THR A 309 -10.20 -5.72 4.70
N ASN A 310 -10.19 -7.02 4.96
CA ASN A 310 -10.91 -7.61 6.09
C ASN A 310 -10.33 -7.16 7.43
N ASN A 311 -8.98 -7.11 7.55
CA ASN A 311 -8.33 -6.59 8.74
C ASN A 311 -8.66 -5.12 8.97
N GLY A 312 -8.53 -4.29 7.94
CA GLY A 312 -8.83 -2.86 8.01
C GLY A 312 -10.29 -2.60 8.43
N LYS A 313 -11.26 -3.22 7.74
CA LYS A 313 -12.69 -3.09 8.04
C LYS A 313 -13.06 -3.57 9.45
N SER A 314 -12.38 -4.59 9.97
CA SER A 314 -12.63 -5.09 11.32
C SER A 314 -12.21 -4.12 12.41
N LEU A 315 -11.19 -3.28 12.13
CA LEU A 315 -10.62 -2.33 13.07
C LEU A 315 -11.13 -0.90 12.89
N TYR A 316 -11.34 -0.47 11.63
CA TYR A 316 -11.71 0.89 11.27
C TYR A 316 -12.91 0.92 10.33
N LYS A 317 -14.10 1.16 10.92
CA LYS A 317 -15.38 1.13 10.19
C LYS A 317 -15.69 2.42 9.44
N GLN A 318 -14.93 3.48 9.66
CA GLN A 318 -15.19 4.81 9.11
C GLN A 318 -14.64 5.02 7.70
N ILE A 319 -13.74 4.15 7.27
CA ILE A 319 -13.15 4.19 5.92
C ILE A 319 -13.14 2.79 5.33
N ASP A 320 -13.31 2.70 4.02
CA ASP A 320 -13.17 1.47 3.27
C ASP A 320 -12.29 1.69 2.04
N PHE A 321 -11.47 0.67 1.77
CA PHE A 321 -10.69 0.56 0.55
C PHE A 321 -11.32 -0.51 -0.34
N LYS A 322 -11.81 -0.11 -1.52
CA LYS A 322 -12.50 -1.02 -2.44
C LYS A 322 -11.50 -1.65 -3.40
N PRO A 323 -11.51 -3.00 -3.54
CA PRO A 323 -10.71 -3.68 -4.53
C PRO A 323 -11.06 -3.21 -5.95
N GLU A 324 -10.03 -2.95 -6.77
CA GLU A 324 -10.13 -2.58 -8.17
C GLU A 324 -9.07 -3.35 -8.98
N ALA A 325 -9.54 -4.30 -9.78
CA ALA A 325 -8.65 -5.08 -10.61
C ALA A 325 -8.32 -4.33 -11.90
N ASN A 326 -7.05 -4.38 -12.34
CA ASN A 326 -6.57 -3.77 -13.58
C ASN A 326 -6.70 -2.23 -13.66
N GLY A 327 -6.87 -1.57 -12.52
CA GLY A 327 -7.10 -0.12 -12.50
C GLY A 327 -5.84 0.75 -12.42
N MET A 328 -4.67 0.16 -12.13
CA MET A 328 -3.41 0.89 -11.97
C MET A 328 -2.21 -0.02 -12.28
N ASN A 329 -1.53 0.26 -13.40
CA ASN A 329 -0.41 -0.52 -13.91
C ASN A 329 0.87 0.36 -14.05
N SER A 330 1.06 1.36 -13.18
CA SER A 330 2.13 2.33 -13.31
C SER A 330 2.62 2.84 -11.95
N SER A 331 3.20 1.93 -11.14
CA SER A 331 3.91 2.27 -9.90
C SER A 331 4.75 1.08 -9.42
N SER A 332 5.50 1.25 -8.33
CA SER A 332 6.49 0.28 -7.79
C SER A 332 5.98 -1.14 -7.60
N HIS A 333 4.68 -1.36 -7.40
CA HIS A 333 4.12 -2.70 -7.23
C HIS A 333 4.27 -3.60 -8.47
N ILE A 334 4.42 -3.01 -9.67
CA ILE A 334 4.66 -3.75 -10.91
C ILE A 334 5.95 -4.56 -10.83
N SER A 335 7.01 -3.99 -10.26
CA SER A 335 8.30 -4.68 -10.09
C SER A 335 8.15 -5.98 -9.29
N PHE A 336 7.27 -5.97 -8.28
CA PHE A 336 6.96 -7.17 -7.49
C PHE A 336 6.09 -8.16 -8.27
N TRP A 337 5.11 -7.67 -9.05
CA TRP A 337 4.30 -8.52 -9.92
C TRP A 337 5.13 -9.29 -10.94
N GLU A 338 6.09 -8.61 -11.58
CA GLU A 338 7.00 -9.21 -12.55
C GLU A 338 7.87 -10.32 -11.92
N ALA A 339 8.24 -10.15 -10.66
CA ALA A 339 8.97 -11.14 -9.88
C ALA A 339 8.09 -12.27 -9.28
N GLY A 340 6.79 -12.25 -9.52
CA GLY A 340 5.85 -13.24 -8.98
C GLY A 340 5.57 -13.07 -7.49
N ILE A 341 5.87 -11.91 -6.90
CA ILE A 341 5.58 -11.59 -5.50
C ILE A 341 4.16 -11.00 -5.42
N PRO A 342 3.31 -11.46 -4.48
CA PRO A 342 2.00 -10.85 -4.25
C PRO A 342 2.15 -9.38 -3.90
N ALA A 343 1.45 -8.51 -4.64
CA ALA A 343 1.55 -7.06 -4.41
C ALA A 343 0.24 -6.35 -4.68
N ILE A 344 -0.02 -5.31 -3.88
CA ILE A 344 -1.18 -4.44 -4.03
C ILE A 344 -0.75 -2.97 -3.93
N CYS A 345 -1.52 -2.08 -4.57
CA CYS A 345 -1.35 -0.65 -4.39
C CYS A 345 -2.57 -0.05 -3.68
N MET A 346 -2.36 0.61 -2.56
CA MET A 346 -3.40 1.34 -1.83
C MET A 346 -3.30 2.82 -2.18
N SER A 347 -4.38 3.36 -2.76
CA SER A 347 -4.35 4.69 -3.38
C SER A 347 -5.71 5.37 -3.41
N GLN A 348 -5.72 6.59 -3.93
CA GLN A 348 -6.94 7.31 -4.33
C GLN A 348 -7.73 6.55 -5.41
N ASN A 349 -8.91 7.07 -5.74
CA ASN A 349 -9.70 6.58 -6.86
C ASN A 349 -9.22 7.24 -8.17
N TRP A 350 -8.38 6.54 -8.93
CA TRP A 350 -7.79 7.03 -10.18
C TRP A 350 -8.79 7.18 -11.32
N GLU A 351 -9.92 6.46 -11.28
CA GLU A 351 -10.90 6.48 -12.35
C GLU A 351 -11.91 7.62 -12.21
N SER A 352 -12.53 7.77 -11.04
CA SER A 352 -13.66 8.68 -10.87
C SER A 352 -13.43 9.81 -9.88
N ASP A 353 -12.23 9.90 -9.27
CA ASP A 353 -11.85 10.98 -8.36
C ASP A 353 -10.33 11.23 -8.38
N PHE A 354 -9.82 11.38 -9.59
CA PHE A 354 -8.41 11.66 -9.82
C PHE A 354 -8.02 13.04 -9.25
N ASN A 355 -6.87 13.12 -8.59
CA ASN A 355 -6.34 14.38 -8.09
C ASN A 355 -5.90 15.29 -9.25
N PRO A 356 -6.60 16.40 -9.51
CA PRO A 356 -6.27 17.28 -10.64
C PRO A 356 -4.94 18.04 -10.45
N ARG A 357 -4.31 17.90 -9.28
CA ARG A 357 -3.02 18.52 -8.96
C ARG A 357 -1.85 17.58 -9.15
N PHE A 358 -2.12 16.33 -9.54
CA PHE A 358 -1.09 15.33 -9.86
C PHE A 358 -0.09 15.89 -10.89
N HIS A 359 1.19 15.80 -10.62
CA HIS A 359 2.28 16.31 -11.45
C HIS A 359 2.20 17.82 -11.76
N THR A 360 1.60 18.61 -10.87
CA THR A 360 1.48 20.07 -11.02
C THR A 360 2.16 20.83 -9.87
N PRO A 361 2.48 22.12 -10.07
CA PRO A 361 3.01 22.98 -9.00
C PRO A 361 2.05 23.18 -7.82
N ASN A 362 0.79 22.78 -7.95
CA ASN A 362 -0.29 23.03 -7.01
C ASN A 362 -0.58 21.85 -6.07
N ASP A 363 0.25 20.82 -6.08
CA ASP A 363 0.12 19.68 -5.15
C ASP A 363 0.64 20.06 -3.75
N PHE A 364 -0.17 20.85 -3.02
CA PHE A 364 0.13 21.36 -1.69
C PHE A 364 -0.57 20.56 -0.59
N VAL A 365 -0.02 20.57 0.63
CA VAL A 365 -0.62 19.92 1.81
C VAL A 365 -2.01 20.48 2.12
N GLU A 366 -2.23 21.78 1.89
CA GLU A 366 -3.50 22.48 2.11
C GLU A 366 -4.63 21.99 1.19
N THR A 367 -4.31 21.27 0.13
CA THR A 367 -5.30 20.76 -0.84
C THR A 367 -5.81 19.36 -0.50
N LEU A 368 -5.23 18.74 0.53
CA LEU A 368 -5.53 17.36 0.91
C LEU A 368 -6.76 17.25 1.82
N ASN A 369 -7.47 16.14 1.69
CA ASN A 369 -8.49 15.74 2.65
C ASN A 369 -7.83 15.04 3.84
N MET A 370 -7.48 15.82 4.88
CA MET A 370 -6.80 15.30 6.05
C MET A 370 -7.65 14.32 6.87
N ASN A 371 -8.98 14.34 6.72
CA ASN A 371 -9.84 13.35 7.36
C ASN A 371 -9.70 11.98 6.68
N THR A 372 -9.74 11.95 5.35
CA THR A 372 -9.47 10.72 4.59
C THR A 372 -8.05 10.23 4.87
N TYR A 373 -7.06 11.10 4.86
CA TYR A 373 -5.65 10.73 5.04
C TYR A 373 -5.36 10.07 6.40
N ILE A 374 -5.82 10.65 7.52
CA ILE A 374 -5.61 10.04 8.85
C ILE A 374 -6.35 8.70 9.00
N ASN A 375 -7.55 8.59 8.44
CA ASN A 375 -8.31 7.34 8.49
C ASN A 375 -7.67 6.27 7.59
N ALA A 376 -7.17 6.64 6.41
CA ALA A 376 -6.40 5.75 5.54
C ALA A 376 -5.13 5.23 6.23
N PHE A 377 -4.35 6.12 6.84
CA PHE A 377 -3.17 5.76 7.62
C PHE A 377 -3.49 4.74 8.73
N ARG A 378 -4.52 5.01 9.54
CA ARG A 378 -4.92 4.11 10.63
C ARG A 378 -5.41 2.76 10.11
N TYR A 379 -6.20 2.77 9.05
CA TYR A 379 -6.71 1.56 8.41
C TYR A 379 -5.56 0.66 7.91
N ILE A 380 -4.62 1.24 7.17
CA ILE A 380 -3.49 0.52 6.60
C ILE A 380 -2.57 -0.01 7.72
N THR A 381 -2.19 0.86 8.66
CA THR A 381 -1.31 0.48 9.78
C THR A 381 -1.93 -0.62 10.64
N GLY A 382 -3.22 -0.48 10.95
CA GLY A 382 -3.95 -1.49 11.71
C GLY A 382 -4.06 -2.82 10.96
N ALA A 383 -4.33 -2.80 9.66
CA ALA A 383 -4.38 -4.00 8.83
C ALA A 383 -3.02 -4.72 8.77
N VAL A 384 -1.92 -3.98 8.66
CA VAL A 384 -0.55 -4.52 8.68
C VAL A 384 -0.21 -5.12 10.04
N LEU A 385 -0.57 -4.46 11.14
CA LEU A 385 -0.37 -5.00 12.48
C LEU A 385 -1.19 -6.27 12.69
N ALA A 386 -2.46 -6.29 12.28
CA ALA A 386 -3.30 -7.47 12.36
C ALA A 386 -2.74 -8.65 11.54
N TRP A 387 -2.17 -8.38 10.38
CA TRP A 387 -1.45 -9.37 9.57
C TRP A 387 -0.17 -9.85 10.25
N ASN A 388 0.61 -8.94 10.81
CA ASN A 388 1.86 -9.28 11.50
C ASN A 388 1.61 -10.19 12.70
N TYR A 389 0.57 -9.92 13.49
CA TYR A 389 0.19 -10.68 14.69
C TYR A 389 -0.70 -11.90 14.41
N ASP A 390 -0.97 -12.24 13.15
CA ASP A 390 -1.86 -13.36 12.75
C ASP A 390 -3.27 -13.28 13.37
N VAL A 391 -3.81 -12.08 13.56
CA VAL A 391 -5.18 -11.88 14.11
C VAL A 391 -6.23 -12.43 13.16
N VAL A 392 -5.96 -12.34 11.85
CA VAL A 392 -6.71 -13.01 10.79
C VAL A 392 -5.70 -13.78 9.93
N LYS A 393 -5.92 -15.08 9.79
CA LYS A 393 -5.10 -15.93 8.91
C LYS A 393 -5.51 -15.67 7.45
N LEU A 394 -4.54 -15.74 6.54
CA LEU A 394 -4.83 -15.89 5.13
C LEU A 394 -5.75 -17.09 4.94
N PRO A 395 -6.79 -16.96 4.09
CA PRO A 395 -7.65 -18.09 3.75
C PRO A 395 -6.88 -19.21 3.08
#